data_dde570e713882c170ce04b933edf866a
#
_entry.id   dde570e713882c170ce04b933edf866a
#
_cell.length_a   1.000
_cell.length_b   1.000
_cell.length_c   1.000
_cell.angle_alpha   90.00
_cell.angle_beta   90.00
_cell.angle_gamma   90.00
#
_symmetry.space_group_name_H-M   'P 1'
#
loop_
_entity.id
_entity.type
_entity.pdbx_description
1 polymer ?
#
loop_
_entity_poly.entity_id
_entity_poly.type
_entity_poly.pdbx_seq_one_letter_code
_entity_poly.pdbx_strand_id
1 'polypeptide(L)'
;MASPDTLAALPDRFDPATAEPALIAQWDAAGVNRAAASASRHAGGDRTPFVIVIPPPNVTAVLHMGHGLNNTVQDVLVRWRRMSGDEALWVPGTDHAGIATQNVVEKQLAAEGRTRFDLGREAFVERTAAFVEQTGGVILQQLKALGASCDWSRTAYTLSPALSRAVREAFVSLYEQGLVYRGYRVIHWCPRCLTSLSDEEAEFHDSQGTLTHIAYAVEGDPSRALVVATTRPETMLGDVAVAVHPDDERYR
;
A
#
# COMPACT_ATOMS: atom_id res chain seq x y z
N MET A 1 -30.59 -31.94 13.29
CA MET A 1 -31.00 -31.65 14.68
C MET A 1 -29.87 -32.13 15.57
N ALA A 2 -29.35 -31.26 16.45
CA ALA A 2 -28.34 -31.68 17.43
C ALA A 2 -28.97 -32.64 18.43
N SER A 3 -28.27 -33.70 18.83
CA SER A 3 -28.71 -34.67 19.85
C SER A 3 -28.96 -33.94 21.17
N PRO A 4 -29.97 -34.37 21.98
CA PRO A 4 -30.20 -33.79 23.31
C PRO A 4 -28.98 -33.80 24.21
N ASP A 5 -28.13 -34.81 24.06
CA ASP A 5 -26.87 -34.95 24.84
C ASP A 5 -25.83 -33.86 24.51
N THR A 6 -25.89 -33.27 23.29
CA THR A 6 -24.99 -32.18 22.86
C THR A 6 -25.34 -30.87 23.57
N LEU A 7 -26.61 -30.63 23.89
CA LEU A 7 -27.07 -29.44 24.59
C LEU A 7 -26.72 -29.45 26.08
N ALA A 8 -26.63 -30.62 26.69
CA ALA A 8 -26.23 -30.77 28.09
C ALA A 8 -24.74 -30.50 28.34
N ALA A 9 -23.93 -30.44 27.31
CA ALA A 9 -22.48 -30.22 27.38
C ALA A 9 -22.07 -28.76 27.11
N LEU A 10 -23.02 -27.85 26.80
CA LEU A 10 -22.69 -26.43 26.58
C LEU A 10 -22.43 -25.75 27.92
N PRO A 11 -21.33 -25.00 28.08
CA PRO A 11 -21.05 -24.25 29.30
C PRO A 11 -22.10 -23.13 29.46
N ASP A 12 -22.43 -22.83 30.73
CA ASP A 12 -23.42 -21.78 31.05
C ASP A 12 -23.01 -20.38 30.56
N ARG A 13 -21.72 -20.19 30.27
CA ARG A 13 -21.16 -18.94 29.81
C ARG A 13 -20.21 -19.16 28.63
N PHE A 14 -20.36 -18.36 27.60
CA PHE A 14 -19.41 -18.35 26.49
C PHE A 14 -18.05 -17.79 26.96
N ASP A 15 -17.00 -18.56 26.76
CA ASP A 15 -15.61 -18.12 26.94
C ASP A 15 -14.94 -17.98 25.57
N PRO A 16 -14.71 -16.74 25.08
CA PRO A 16 -14.10 -16.52 23.76
C PRO A 16 -12.67 -17.05 23.69
N ALA A 17 -11.91 -16.98 24.78
CA ALA A 17 -10.50 -17.39 24.78
C ALA A 17 -10.33 -18.89 24.49
N THR A 18 -11.30 -19.71 24.89
CA THR A 18 -11.30 -21.15 24.63
C THR A 18 -12.05 -21.53 23.36
N ALA A 19 -13.21 -20.90 23.12
CA ALA A 19 -14.10 -21.30 22.03
C ALA A 19 -13.63 -20.79 20.64
N GLU A 20 -13.14 -19.55 20.54
CA GLU A 20 -12.78 -18.96 19.24
C GLU A 20 -11.63 -19.69 18.55
N PRO A 21 -10.50 -20.04 19.22
CA PRO A 21 -9.42 -20.78 18.58
C PRO A 21 -9.88 -22.15 18.07
N ALA A 22 -10.76 -22.84 18.82
CA ALA A 22 -11.29 -24.14 18.42
C ALA A 22 -12.19 -24.03 17.17
N LEU A 23 -13.05 -23.00 17.11
CA LEU A 23 -13.89 -22.74 15.95
C LEU A 23 -13.09 -22.39 14.71
N ILE A 24 -12.06 -21.54 14.83
CA ILE A 24 -11.15 -21.18 13.74
C ILE A 24 -10.46 -22.42 13.19
N ALA A 25 -9.95 -23.28 14.07
CA ALA A 25 -9.32 -24.54 13.68
C ALA A 25 -10.28 -25.48 12.94
N GLN A 26 -11.55 -25.55 13.37
CA GLN A 26 -12.58 -26.32 12.68
C GLN A 26 -12.88 -25.76 11.27
N TRP A 27 -12.98 -24.43 11.11
CA TRP A 27 -13.21 -23.80 9.82
C TRP A 27 -12.05 -24.01 8.87
N ASP A 28 -10.82 -23.88 9.37
CA ASP A 28 -9.61 -24.13 8.57
C ASP A 28 -9.54 -25.60 8.11
N ALA A 29 -9.83 -26.56 8.99
CA ALA A 29 -9.82 -27.98 8.68
C ALA A 29 -10.92 -28.37 7.68
N ALA A 30 -12.12 -27.81 7.85
CA ALA A 30 -13.24 -28.03 6.94
C ALA A 30 -13.13 -27.28 5.61
N GLY A 31 -12.22 -26.32 5.50
CA GLY A 31 -12.01 -25.52 4.28
C GLY A 31 -13.20 -24.67 3.88
N VAL A 32 -14.05 -24.27 4.84
CA VAL A 32 -15.32 -23.57 4.59
C VAL A 32 -15.16 -22.22 3.87
N ASN A 33 -13.97 -21.62 3.98
CA ASN A 33 -13.65 -20.35 3.37
C ASN A 33 -12.94 -20.47 2.01
N ARG A 34 -12.62 -21.69 1.57
CA ARG A 34 -11.95 -21.94 0.29
C ARG A 34 -12.92 -21.81 -0.87
N ALA A 35 -12.51 -21.09 -1.90
CA ALA A 35 -13.24 -21.05 -3.15
C ALA A 35 -12.83 -22.22 -4.07
N ALA A 36 -13.79 -22.78 -4.78
CA ALA A 36 -13.53 -23.85 -5.74
C ALA A 36 -12.65 -23.37 -6.90
N ALA A 37 -11.76 -24.23 -7.41
CA ALA A 37 -11.03 -23.96 -8.62
C ALA A 37 -11.98 -23.88 -9.82
N SER A 38 -11.61 -23.09 -10.86
CA SER A 38 -12.46 -22.88 -12.04
C SER A 38 -12.90 -24.17 -12.74
N ALA A 39 -12.09 -25.22 -12.71
CA ALA A 39 -12.43 -26.52 -13.27
C ALA A 39 -13.60 -27.21 -12.55
N SER A 40 -13.78 -26.99 -11.25
CA SER A 40 -14.88 -27.57 -10.48
C SER A 40 -16.19 -26.80 -10.64
N ARG A 41 -16.17 -25.56 -11.12
CA ARG A 41 -17.37 -24.77 -11.41
C ARG A 41 -18.23 -25.41 -12.52
N HIS A 42 -17.62 -26.10 -13.47
CA HIS A 42 -18.32 -26.78 -14.55
C HIS A 42 -18.93 -28.12 -14.10
N ALA A 43 -18.48 -28.66 -12.99
CA ALA A 43 -18.99 -29.93 -12.45
C ALA A 43 -20.15 -29.79 -11.45
N GLY A 44 -20.41 -28.60 -10.94
CA GLY A 44 -21.32 -28.36 -9.79
C GLY A 44 -22.44 -27.33 -9.97
N GLY A 45 -22.67 -26.80 -11.18
CA GLY A 45 -23.72 -25.81 -11.42
C GLY A 45 -23.26 -24.36 -11.49
N ASP A 46 -24.14 -23.52 -11.94
CA ASP A 46 -23.98 -22.13 -12.38
C ASP A 46 -23.85 -21.15 -11.19
N ARG A 47 -22.79 -21.31 -10.35
CA ARG A 47 -22.54 -20.37 -9.25
C ARG A 47 -21.91 -19.10 -9.77
N THR A 48 -22.52 -17.96 -9.43
CA THR A 48 -21.97 -16.65 -9.77
C THR A 48 -20.70 -16.39 -8.96
N PRO A 49 -19.56 -16.03 -9.58
CA PRO A 49 -18.36 -15.69 -8.84
C PRO A 49 -18.52 -14.32 -8.16
N PHE A 50 -18.16 -14.26 -6.87
CA PHE A 50 -18.03 -13.02 -6.12
C PHE A 50 -16.63 -12.96 -5.51
N VAL A 51 -15.80 -12.01 -5.98
CA VAL A 51 -14.39 -11.94 -5.60
C VAL A 51 -14.07 -10.60 -4.97
N ILE A 52 -13.48 -10.63 -3.79
CA ILE A 52 -12.88 -9.47 -3.12
C ILE A 52 -11.40 -9.75 -2.89
N VAL A 53 -10.56 -8.77 -3.19
CA VAL A 53 -9.17 -8.72 -2.73
C VAL A 53 -9.14 -7.81 -1.52
N ILE A 54 -8.59 -8.28 -0.40
CA ILE A 54 -8.47 -7.46 0.80
C ILE A 54 -7.61 -6.22 0.48
N PRO A 55 -7.97 -5.00 0.93
CA PRO A 55 -7.00 -3.91 0.96
C PRO A 55 -5.84 -4.32 1.87
N PRO A 56 -4.65 -4.60 1.31
CA PRO A 56 -3.62 -5.29 2.06
C PRO A 56 -3.04 -4.37 3.15
N PRO A 57 -3.08 -4.75 4.43
CA PRO A 57 -2.47 -3.94 5.48
C PRO A 57 -0.97 -3.78 5.28
N ASN A 58 -0.47 -2.57 5.54
CA ASN A 58 0.95 -2.27 5.55
C ASN A 58 1.66 -3.00 6.69
N VAL A 59 2.78 -3.65 6.41
CA VAL A 59 3.57 -4.38 7.41
C VAL A 59 4.44 -3.44 8.28
N THR A 60 3.92 -2.27 8.60
CA THR A 60 4.60 -1.26 9.43
C THR A 60 4.27 -1.39 10.92
N ALA A 61 3.10 -1.97 11.25
CA ALA A 61 2.60 -2.15 12.61
C ALA A 61 1.49 -3.19 12.65
N VAL A 62 1.04 -3.55 13.86
CA VAL A 62 -0.15 -4.38 14.10
C VAL A 62 -1.43 -3.67 13.64
N LEU A 63 -2.52 -4.43 13.47
CA LEU A 63 -3.81 -3.89 13.05
C LEU A 63 -4.38 -2.93 14.11
N HIS A 64 -5.13 -1.94 13.65
CA HIS A 64 -5.91 -1.01 14.48
C HIS A 64 -7.40 -1.11 14.16
N MET A 65 -8.25 -0.41 14.92
CA MET A 65 -9.71 -0.48 14.78
C MET A 65 -10.23 -0.16 13.36
N GLY A 66 -9.54 0.73 12.62
CA GLY A 66 -9.89 1.02 11.22
C GLY A 66 -9.77 -0.22 10.32
N HIS A 67 -8.75 -1.05 10.53
CA HIS A 67 -8.63 -2.34 9.83
C HIS A 67 -9.76 -3.29 10.24
N GLY A 68 -10.09 -3.34 11.55
CA GLY A 68 -11.20 -4.15 12.06
C GLY A 68 -12.52 -3.79 11.37
N LEU A 69 -12.87 -2.50 11.34
CA LEU A 69 -14.10 -2.02 10.68
C LEU A 69 -14.12 -2.38 9.18
N ASN A 70 -13.04 -2.04 8.46
CA ASN A 70 -12.96 -2.29 7.01
C ASN A 70 -13.13 -3.78 6.70
N ASN A 71 -12.40 -4.65 7.42
CA ASN A 71 -12.47 -6.09 7.19
C ASN A 71 -13.82 -6.69 7.60
N THR A 72 -14.44 -6.20 8.67
CA THR A 72 -15.78 -6.66 9.08
C THR A 72 -16.83 -6.38 8.01
N VAL A 73 -16.82 -5.19 7.39
CA VAL A 73 -17.74 -4.85 6.31
C VAL A 73 -17.56 -5.78 5.11
N GLN A 74 -16.33 -6.05 4.72
CA GLN A 74 -16.03 -7.00 3.64
C GLN A 74 -16.45 -8.42 3.99
N ASP A 75 -16.19 -8.86 5.22
CA ASP A 75 -16.54 -10.20 5.69
C ASP A 75 -18.07 -10.43 5.69
N VAL A 76 -18.84 -9.45 6.12
CA VAL A 76 -20.31 -9.50 6.05
C VAL A 76 -20.79 -9.71 4.61
N LEU A 77 -20.22 -8.97 3.64
CA LEU A 77 -20.58 -9.10 2.23
C LEU A 77 -20.20 -10.48 1.68
N VAL A 78 -19.00 -10.95 1.98
CA VAL A 78 -18.51 -12.27 1.52
C VAL A 78 -19.37 -13.39 2.09
N ARG A 79 -19.70 -13.34 3.39
CA ARG A 79 -20.56 -14.32 4.05
C ARG A 79 -21.97 -14.31 3.49
N TRP A 80 -22.55 -13.13 3.28
CA TRP A 80 -23.85 -12.98 2.66
C TRP A 80 -23.89 -13.60 1.28
N ARG A 81 -22.92 -13.29 0.42
CA ARG A 81 -22.85 -13.86 -0.94
C ARG A 81 -22.67 -15.38 -0.92
N ARG A 82 -21.86 -15.89 0.00
CA ARG A 82 -21.66 -17.33 0.19
C ARG A 82 -22.95 -18.02 0.63
N MET A 83 -23.69 -17.41 1.55
CA MET A 83 -25.03 -17.89 2.00
C MET A 83 -26.09 -17.81 0.89
N SER A 84 -25.96 -16.86 -0.04
CA SER A 84 -26.85 -16.74 -1.22
C SER A 84 -26.54 -17.76 -2.30
N GLY A 85 -25.51 -18.61 -2.14
CA GLY A 85 -25.15 -19.65 -3.08
C GLY A 85 -24.08 -19.26 -4.10
N ASP A 86 -23.52 -18.06 -4.01
CA ASP A 86 -22.43 -17.63 -4.88
C ASP A 86 -21.11 -18.32 -4.54
N GLU A 87 -20.20 -18.41 -5.54
CA GLU A 87 -18.84 -18.83 -5.31
C GLU A 87 -18.01 -17.63 -4.83
N ALA A 88 -17.98 -17.44 -3.50
CA ALA A 88 -17.36 -16.28 -2.90
C ALA A 88 -15.89 -16.54 -2.54
N LEU A 89 -15.00 -15.71 -3.09
CA LEU A 89 -13.56 -15.71 -2.83
C LEU A 89 -13.15 -14.38 -2.20
N TRP A 90 -12.58 -14.43 -1.01
CA TRP A 90 -11.90 -13.29 -0.39
C TRP A 90 -10.41 -13.60 -0.26
N VAL A 91 -9.59 -12.88 -1.04
CA VAL A 91 -8.13 -13.09 -1.08
C VAL A 91 -7.46 -12.26 0.00
N PRO A 92 -6.80 -12.88 0.99
CA PRO A 92 -6.03 -12.17 2.01
C PRO A 92 -4.64 -11.80 1.50
N GLY A 93 -4.03 -10.79 2.14
CA GLY A 93 -2.65 -10.41 1.85
C GLY A 93 -2.14 -9.29 2.72
N THR A 94 -0.86 -8.96 2.54
CA THR A 94 -0.17 -7.85 3.20
C THR A 94 0.64 -7.03 2.20
N ASP A 95 0.83 -5.74 2.52
CA ASP A 95 1.62 -4.83 1.69
C ASP A 95 2.99 -4.58 2.33
N HIS A 96 4.04 -4.61 1.51
CA HIS A 96 5.41 -4.29 1.94
C HIS A 96 5.61 -2.82 2.30
N ALA A 97 4.73 -1.92 1.88
CA ALA A 97 4.69 -0.48 2.18
C ALA A 97 6.00 0.31 1.92
N GLY A 98 6.99 -0.29 1.28
CA GLY A 98 8.23 0.36 0.80
C GLY A 98 8.91 1.27 1.81
N ILE A 99 8.92 2.58 1.54
CA ILE A 99 9.60 3.61 2.35
C ILE A 99 9.10 3.63 3.80
N ALA A 100 7.79 3.45 4.03
CA ALA A 100 7.22 3.47 5.38
C ALA A 100 7.80 2.35 6.25
N THR A 101 7.94 1.14 5.70
CA THR A 101 8.56 0.00 6.39
C THR A 101 10.05 0.25 6.66
N GLN A 102 10.79 0.78 5.67
CA GLN A 102 12.19 1.16 5.87
C GLN A 102 12.34 2.18 6.99
N ASN A 103 11.49 3.21 7.06
CA ASN A 103 11.49 4.20 8.13
C ASN A 103 11.28 3.59 9.52
N VAL A 104 10.44 2.55 9.65
CA VAL A 104 10.26 1.84 10.92
C VAL A 104 11.56 1.14 11.32
N VAL A 105 12.19 0.43 10.40
CA VAL A 105 13.46 -0.26 10.64
C VAL A 105 14.59 0.73 10.93
N GLU A 106 14.65 1.88 10.25
CA GLU A 106 15.62 2.95 10.53
C GLU A 106 15.44 3.52 11.94
N LYS A 107 14.19 3.70 12.41
CA LYS A 107 13.92 4.13 13.79
C LYS A 107 14.40 3.10 14.82
N GLN A 108 14.26 1.81 14.55
CA GLN A 108 14.81 0.75 15.40
C GLN A 108 16.33 0.81 15.45
N LEU A 109 16.99 0.97 14.29
CA LEU A 109 18.45 1.15 14.22
C LEU A 109 18.93 2.38 14.98
N ALA A 110 18.22 3.51 14.84
CA ALA A 110 18.54 4.73 15.57
C ALA A 110 18.49 4.55 17.10
N ALA A 111 17.52 3.76 17.60
CA ALA A 111 17.45 3.41 19.01
C ALA A 111 18.66 2.53 19.47
N GLU A 112 19.31 1.81 18.54
CA GLU A 112 20.53 1.06 18.76
C GLU A 112 21.80 1.92 18.54
N GLY A 113 21.65 3.21 18.24
CA GLY A 113 22.76 4.12 17.94
C GLY A 113 23.39 3.88 16.55
N ARG A 114 22.65 3.27 15.61
CA ARG A 114 23.14 2.91 14.27
C ARG A 114 22.26 3.53 13.18
N THR A 115 22.83 3.63 11.99
CA THR A 115 22.13 4.06 10.78
C THR A 115 22.08 2.91 9.76
N ARG A 116 21.24 3.04 8.73
CA ARG A 116 21.23 2.09 7.61
C ARG A 116 22.57 2.07 6.84
N PHE A 117 23.30 3.18 6.87
CA PHE A 117 24.60 3.29 6.21
C PHE A 117 25.69 2.52 6.96
N ASP A 118 25.60 2.43 8.30
CA ASP A 118 26.53 1.65 9.12
C ASP A 118 26.35 0.13 8.88
N LEU A 119 25.10 -0.30 8.54
CA LEU A 119 24.85 -1.70 8.18
C LEU A 119 25.33 -2.04 6.78
N GLY A 120 25.19 -1.10 5.84
CA GLY A 120 25.26 -1.36 4.42
C GLY A 120 23.97 -1.94 3.86
N ARG A 121 23.87 -1.95 2.51
CA ARG A 121 22.63 -2.26 1.80
C ARG A 121 22.11 -3.68 2.09
N GLU A 122 22.97 -4.67 2.00
CA GLU A 122 22.58 -6.08 2.09
C GLU A 122 22.01 -6.40 3.46
N ALA A 123 22.75 -6.08 4.54
CA ALA A 123 22.30 -6.32 5.91
C ALA A 123 21.04 -5.50 6.28
N PHE A 124 20.88 -4.29 5.71
CA PHE A 124 19.66 -3.51 5.91
C PHE A 124 18.44 -4.15 5.23
N VAL A 125 18.60 -4.68 4.01
CA VAL A 125 17.55 -5.41 3.29
C VAL A 125 17.16 -6.68 4.05
N GLU A 126 18.13 -7.47 4.53
CA GLU A 126 17.87 -8.68 5.33
C GLU A 126 17.10 -8.36 6.62
N ARG A 127 17.53 -7.32 7.35
CA ARG A 127 16.83 -6.87 8.56
C ARG A 127 15.41 -6.41 8.27
N THR A 128 15.21 -5.68 7.18
CA THR A 128 13.88 -5.24 6.75
C THR A 128 13.01 -6.43 6.37
N ALA A 129 13.54 -7.42 5.66
CA ALA A 129 12.82 -8.63 5.31
C ALA A 129 12.38 -9.42 6.55
N ALA A 130 13.27 -9.59 7.54
CA ALA A 130 12.93 -10.26 8.79
C ALA A 130 11.84 -9.52 9.58
N PHE A 131 11.90 -8.19 9.64
CA PHE A 131 10.84 -7.37 10.25
C PHE A 131 9.50 -7.55 9.55
N VAL A 132 9.49 -7.54 8.21
CA VAL A 132 8.29 -7.74 7.38
C VAL A 132 7.67 -9.12 7.61
N GLU A 133 8.49 -10.17 7.65
CA GLU A 133 8.01 -11.53 7.88
C GLU A 133 7.34 -11.65 9.26
N GLN A 134 7.98 -11.13 10.30
CA GLN A 134 7.43 -11.13 11.65
C GLN A 134 6.11 -10.34 11.73
N THR A 135 6.10 -9.10 11.27
CA THR A 135 4.92 -8.22 11.36
C THR A 135 3.77 -8.73 10.51
N GLY A 136 4.07 -9.19 9.28
CA GLY A 136 3.08 -9.79 8.38
C GLY A 136 2.43 -11.04 8.98
N GLY A 137 3.21 -11.89 9.66
CA GLY A 137 2.71 -13.04 10.39
C GLY A 137 1.72 -12.66 11.50
N VAL A 138 2.04 -11.63 12.29
CA VAL A 138 1.15 -11.10 13.33
C VAL A 138 -0.15 -10.55 12.74
N ILE A 139 -0.07 -9.76 11.66
CA ILE A 139 -1.24 -9.20 10.96
C ILE A 139 -2.19 -10.30 10.50
N LEU A 140 -1.67 -11.34 9.84
CA LEU A 140 -2.49 -12.46 9.36
C LEU A 140 -3.15 -13.23 10.51
N GLN A 141 -2.45 -13.42 11.64
CA GLN A 141 -3.03 -14.02 12.84
C GLN A 141 -4.13 -13.15 13.44
N GLN A 142 -3.95 -11.83 13.49
CA GLN A 142 -4.98 -10.90 13.97
C GLN A 142 -6.23 -10.93 13.08
N LEU A 143 -6.08 -10.99 11.76
CA LEU A 143 -7.21 -11.14 10.83
C LEU A 143 -7.94 -12.46 11.05
N LYS A 144 -7.22 -13.55 11.28
CA LYS A 144 -7.82 -14.85 11.62
C LYS A 144 -8.58 -14.78 12.95
N ALA A 145 -8.00 -14.14 13.97
CA ALA A 145 -8.62 -13.97 15.27
C ALA A 145 -9.90 -13.12 15.22
N LEU A 146 -9.96 -12.14 14.31
CA LEU A 146 -11.20 -11.40 14.01
C LEU A 146 -12.27 -12.25 13.32
N GLY A 147 -11.95 -13.48 12.93
CA GLY A 147 -12.86 -14.39 12.24
C GLY A 147 -13.03 -14.10 10.77
N ALA A 148 -12.11 -13.34 10.15
CA ALA A 148 -12.18 -13.01 8.72
C ALA A 148 -12.25 -14.27 7.84
N SER A 149 -13.30 -14.40 7.02
CA SER A 149 -13.58 -15.59 6.21
C SER A 149 -12.83 -15.62 4.88
N CYS A 150 -11.54 -15.29 4.92
CA CYS A 150 -10.64 -15.31 3.77
C CYS A 150 -10.26 -16.74 3.35
N ASP A 151 -9.95 -16.90 2.08
CA ASP A 151 -9.27 -18.11 1.59
C ASP A 151 -7.76 -18.04 1.91
N TRP A 152 -7.40 -18.50 3.09
CA TRP A 152 -6.03 -18.44 3.61
C TRP A 152 -5.01 -19.22 2.77
N SER A 153 -5.46 -20.16 1.94
CA SER A 153 -4.58 -20.89 1.02
C SER A 153 -4.06 -20.02 -0.14
N ARG A 154 -4.68 -18.85 -0.33
CA ARG A 154 -4.34 -17.85 -1.38
C ARG A 154 -3.73 -16.58 -0.81
N THR A 155 -3.18 -16.65 0.42
CA THR A 155 -2.51 -15.50 1.03
C THR A 155 -1.42 -14.95 0.11
N ALA A 156 -1.46 -13.65 -0.15
CA ALA A 156 -0.52 -12.95 -1.02
C ALA A 156 0.31 -11.90 -0.25
N TYR A 157 1.50 -11.64 -0.75
CA TYR A 157 2.36 -10.56 -0.28
C TYR A 157 2.89 -9.79 -1.49
N THR A 158 2.80 -8.46 -1.46
CA THR A 158 3.08 -7.60 -2.63
C THR A 158 4.48 -7.75 -3.22
N LEU A 159 5.49 -8.15 -2.42
CA LEU A 159 6.85 -8.49 -2.91
C LEU A 159 7.09 -10.01 -3.06
N SER A 160 6.06 -10.84 -3.01
CA SER A 160 6.23 -12.28 -3.27
C SER A 160 6.83 -12.52 -4.67
N PRO A 161 7.57 -13.61 -4.88
CA PRO A 161 8.17 -13.91 -6.18
C PRO A 161 7.16 -13.92 -7.34
N ALA A 162 5.95 -14.42 -7.10
CA ALA A 162 4.87 -14.45 -8.09
C ALA A 162 4.39 -13.06 -8.47
N LEU A 163 4.09 -12.21 -7.48
CA LEU A 163 3.64 -10.84 -7.73
C LEU A 163 4.75 -9.96 -8.29
N SER A 164 6.00 -10.13 -7.84
CA SER A 164 7.15 -9.43 -8.42
C SER A 164 7.36 -9.78 -9.90
N ARG A 165 7.08 -11.01 -10.31
CA ARG A 165 7.09 -11.40 -11.72
C ARG A 165 5.94 -10.74 -12.47
N ALA A 166 4.72 -10.78 -11.93
CA ALA A 166 3.55 -10.16 -12.56
C ALA A 166 3.74 -8.65 -12.79
N VAL A 167 4.31 -7.93 -11.81
CA VAL A 167 4.64 -6.50 -11.95
C VAL A 167 5.64 -6.26 -13.07
N ARG A 168 6.69 -7.08 -13.19
CA ARG A 168 7.66 -6.97 -14.28
C ARG A 168 7.07 -7.24 -15.65
N GLU A 169 6.23 -8.27 -15.77
CA GLU A 169 5.51 -8.60 -17.02
C GLU A 169 4.60 -7.43 -17.45
N ALA A 170 3.84 -6.86 -16.50
CA ALA A 170 3.00 -5.70 -16.77
C ALA A 170 3.83 -4.49 -17.22
N PHE A 171 4.95 -4.20 -16.54
CA PHE A 171 5.83 -3.09 -16.90
C PHE A 171 6.41 -3.27 -18.31
N VAL A 172 6.92 -4.45 -18.64
CA VAL A 172 7.48 -4.76 -19.97
C VAL A 172 6.41 -4.61 -21.05
N SER A 173 5.21 -5.16 -20.82
CA SER A 173 4.09 -5.04 -21.76
C SER A 173 3.70 -3.58 -22.03
N LEU A 174 3.65 -2.74 -20.99
CA LEU A 174 3.35 -1.31 -21.15
C LEU A 174 4.48 -0.58 -21.88
N TYR A 175 5.72 -0.95 -21.63
CA TYR A 175 6.86 -0.37 -22.35
C TYR A 175 6.85 -0.73 -23.84
N GLU A 176 6.59 -2.01 -24.18
CA GLU A 176 6.49 -2.47 -25.57
C GLU A 176 5.33 -1.81 -26.34
N GLN A 177 4.26 -1.43 -25.64
CA GLN A 177 3.14 -0.66 -26.20
C GLN A 177 3.42 0.85 -26.32
N GLY A 178 4.58 1.33 -25.87
CA GLY A 178 4.95 2.75 -25.88
C GLY A 178 4.21 3.60 -24.84
N LEU A 179 3.51 2.98 -23.88
CA LEU A 179 2.76 3.68 -22.83
C LEU A 179 3.67 4.12 -21.67
N VAL A 180 4.81 3.48 -21.51
CA VAL A 180 5.84 3.85 -20.53
C VAL A 180 7.11 4.22 -21.27
N TYR A 181 7.68 5.38 -20.94
CA TYR A 181 8.93 5.88 -21.53
C TYR A 181 9.78 6.59 -20.47
N ARG A 182 11.08 6.68 -20.70
CA ARG A 182 11.99 7.42 -19.84
C ARG A 182 11.97 8.90 -20.22
N GLY A 183 11.73 9.79 -19.25
CA GLY A 183 11.70 11.23 -19.46
C GLY A 183 12.17 12.00 -18.23
N TYR A 184 12.43 13.31 -18.43
CA TYR A 184 12.78 14.22 -17.34
C TYR A 184 11.52 15.00 -16.94
N ARG A 185 11.21 14.98 -15.63
CA ARG A 185 10.12 15.74 -15.03
C ARG A 185 10.52 16.25 -13.66
N VAL A 186 9.90 17.34 -13.24
CA VAL A 186 9.99 17.79 -11.84
C VAL A 186 9.23 16.81 -10.97
N ILE A 187 9.87 16.33 -9.91
CA ILE A 187 9.31 15.37 -8.96
C ILE A 187 9.55 15.85 -7.54
N HIS A 188 8.73 15.38 -6.60
CA HIS A 188 9.04 15.51 -5.17
C HIS A 188 10.20 14.56 -4.83
N TRP A 189 11.22 15.10 -4.19
CA TRP A 189 12.41 14.34 -3.80
C TRP A 189 12.71 14.54 -2.32
N CYS A 190 12.88 13.44 -1.58
CA CYS A 190 13.31 13.48 -0.19
C CYS A 190 14.84 13.36 -0.09
N PRO A 191 15.56 14.40 0.35
CA PRO A 191 17.02 14.33 0.47
C PRO A 191 17.49 13.43 1.61
N ARG A 192 16.64 13.14 2.60
CA ARG A 192 16.93 12.19 3.68
C ARG A 192 16.80 10.74 3.22
N CYS A 193 15.69 10.42 2.56
CA CYS A 193 15.42 9.05 2.08
C CYS A 193 16.17 8.73 0.78
N LEU A 194 16.65 9.76 0.06
CA LEU A 194 17.31 9.67 -1.25
C LEU A 194 16.42 8.97 -2.29
N THR A 195 15.16 9.35 -2.32
CA THR A 195 14.16 8.80 -3.22
C THR A 195 13.10 9.83 -3.62
N SER A 196 12.41 9.57 -4.72
CA SER A 196 11.18 10.29 -5.08
C SER A 196 10.05 9.97 -4.11
N LEU A 197 9.12 10.90 -3.99
CA LEU A 197 7.88 10.76 -3.22
C LEU A 197 6.69 10.89 -4.16
N SER A 198 5.59 10.25 -3.82
CA SER A 198 4.29 10.51 -4.45
C SER A 198 3.69 11.83 -3.95
N ASP A 199 2.69 12.34 -4.65
CA ASP A 199 2.00 13.57 -4.23
C ASP A 199 1.30 13.39 -2.88
N GLU A 200 0.79 12.20 -2.58
CA GLU A 200 0.15 11.86 -1.31
C GLU A 200 1.12 11.80 -0.12
N GLU A 201 2.41 11.56 -0.39
CA GLU A 201 3.46 11.52 0.63
C GLU A 201 4.06 12.90 0.90
N ALA A 202 3.77 13.90 0.05
CA ALA A 202 4.25 15.26 0.18
C ALA A 202 3.27 16.09 1.01
N GLU A 203 3.59 16.29 2.29
CA GLU A 203 2.80 17.15 3.17
C GLU A 203 3.09 18.62 2.90
N PHE A 204 2.03 19.40 2.68
CA PHE A 204 2.12 20.83 2.46
C PHE A 204 1.86 21.59 3.77
N HIS A 205 2.75 22.52 4.09
CA HIS A 205 2.61 23.40 5.22
C HIS A 205 2.69 24.85 4.77
N ASP A 206 1.77 25.68 5.27
CA ASP A 206 1.84 27.11 5.05
C ASP A 206 3.08 27.70 5.71
N SER A 207 3.87 28.44 4.95
CA SER A 207 5.06 29.13 5.45
C SER A 207 5.08 30.57 4.96
N GLN A 208 5.61 31.46 5.79
CA GLN A 208 5.87 32.84 5.38
C GLN A 208 7.18 32.90 4.61
N GLY A 209 7.10 33.37 3.36
CA GLY A 209 8.24 33.55 2.48
C GLY A 209 8.36 34.99 1.99
N THR A 210 9.46 35.29 1.31
CA THR A 210 9.72 36.58 0.68
C THR A 210 9.56 36.44 -0.82
N LEU A 211 8.83 37.37 -1.43
CA LEU A 211 8.76 37.47 -2.90
C LEU A 211 9.91 38.33 -3.39
N THR A 212 10.87 37.73 -4.06
CA THR A 212 12.06 38.40 -4.59
C THR A 212 11.81 38.81 -6.05
N HIS A 213 12.09 40.06 -6.37
CA HIS A 213 12.01 40.59 -7.71
C HIS A 213 13.39 40.57 -8.36
N ILE A 214 13.49 39.98 -9.56
CA ILE A 214 14.72 39.86 -10.34
C ILE A 214 14.51 40.58 -11.66
N ALA A 215 15.42 41.47 -12.03
CA ALA A 215 15.39 42.22 -13.27
C ALA A 215 16.36 41.61 -14.27
N TYR A 216 15.86 41.13 -15.41
CA TYR A 216 16.64 40.64 -16.54
C TYR A 216 16.74 41.70 -17.60
N ALA A 217 17.96 42.13 -17.91
CA ALA A 217 18.20 43.13 -18.97
C ALA A 217 17.80 42.57 -20.34
N VAL A 218 17.24 43.44 -21.18
CA VAL A 218 16.90 43.09 -22.57
C VAL A 218 18.16 43.23 -23.42
N GLU A 219 18.47 42.22 -24.23
CA GLU A 219 19.60 42.27 -25.16
C GLU A 219 19.41 43.39 -26.19
N GLY A 220 20.44 44.22 -26.34
CA GLY A 220 20.39 45.36 -27.26
C GLY A 220 19.75 46.66 -26.73
N ASP A 221 19.10 46.61 -25.56
CA ASP A 221 18.53 47.77 -24.88
C ASP A 221 18.75 47.76 -23.37
N PRO A 222 19.89 48.27 -22.89
CA PRO A 222 20.19 48.28 -21.46
C PRO A 222 19.27 49.13 -20.59
N SER A 223 18.44 49.99 -21.20
CA SER A 223 17.46 50.81 -20.49
C SER A 223 16.18 50.05 -20.12
N ARG A 224 16.00 48.86 -20.71
CA ARG A 224 14.82 48.01 -20.47
C ARG A 224 15.21 46.75 -19.73
N ALA A 225 14.36 46.33 -18.81
CA ALA A 225 14.47 45.07 -18.12
C ALA A 225 13.10 44.39 -17.96
N LEU A 226 13.07 43.08 -18.02
CA LEU A 226 11.92 42.28 -17.65
C LEU A 226 12.04 41.90 -16.17
N VAL A 227 11.06 42.31 -15.37
CA VAL A 227 11.05 41.99 -13.95
C VAL A 227 10.16 40.79 -13.70
N VAL A 228 10.75 39.75 -13.13
CA VAL A 228 10.04 38.56 -12.65
C VAL A 228 10.03 38.53 -11.14
N ALA A 229 9.04 37.86 -10.56
CA ALA A 229 8.95 37.70 -9.10
C ALA A 229 8.93 36.21 -8.75
N THR A 230 9.73 35.81 -7.77
CA THR A 230 9.83 34.43 -7.34
C THR A 230 9.96 34.31 -5.83
N THR A 231 9.42 33.25 -5.26
CA THR A 231 9.66 32.86 -3.86
C THR A 231 10.93 32.02 -3.69
N ARG A 232 11.59 31.66 -4.81
CA ARG A 232 12.80 30.81 -4.87
C ARG A 232 13.90 31.52 -5.66
N PRO A 233 14.57 32.52 -5.11
CA PRO A 233 15.58 33.29 -5.82
C PRO A 233 16.81 32.44 -6.25
N GLU A 234 17.05 31.31 -5.60
CA GLU A 234 18.10 30.36 -5.95
C GLU A 234 17.94 29.75 -7.36
N THR A 235 16.72 29.74 -7.91
CA THR A 235 16.45 29.24 -9.28
C THR A 235 17.05 30.11 -10.35
N MET A 236 17.37 31.39 -10.05
CA MET A 236 17.99 32.36 -10.97
C MET A 236 19.25 31.79 -11.63
N LEU A 237 20.02 30.96 -10.92
CA LEU A 237 21.25 30.35 -11.47
C LEU A 237 21.01 29.38 -12.62
N GLY A 238 19.79 28.91 -12.79
CA GLY A 238 19.37 28.03 -13.89
C GLY A 238 18.57 28.74 -14.99
N ASP A 239 18.27 30.04 -14.84
CA ASP A 239 17.41 30.76 -15.77
C ASP A 239 18.18 31.04 -17.07
N VAL A 240 17.57 30.72 -18.21
CA VAL A 240 18.14 30.90 -19.57
C VAL A 240 17.27 31.80 -20.45
N ALA A 241 16.01 31.99 -20.08
CA ALA A 241 15.07 32.83 -20.82
C ALA A 241 13.88 33.27 -19.94
N VAL A 242 13.21 34.35 -20.32
CA VAL A 242 11.94 34.77 -19.77
C VAL A 242 10.87 34.60 -20.83
N ALA A 243 9.84 33.78 -20.52
CA ALA A 243 8.69 33.58 -21.41
C ALA A 243 7.52 34.48 -20.99
N VAL A 244 6.87 35.11 -21.96
CA VAL A 244 5.68 35.94 -21.76
C VAL A 244 4.55 35.44 -22.65
N HIS A 245 3.31 35.78 -22.30
CA HIS A 245 2.18 35.43 -23.13
C HIS A 245 2.23 36.28 -24.43
N PRO A 246 2.06 35.70 -25.64
CA PRO A 246 2.21 36.42 -26.92
C PRO A 246 1.19 37.56 -27.11
N ASP A 247 0.04 37.48 -26.48
CA ASP A 247 -1.01 38.50 -26.53
C ASP A 247 -0.96 39.51 -25.41
N ASP A 248 0.03 39.44 -24.52
CA ASP A 248 0.19 40.40 -23.42
C ASP A 248 0.74 41.71 -23.94
N GLU A 249 -0.12 42.76 -23.96
CA GLU A 249 0.20 44.07 -24.50
C GLU A 249 1.35 44.79 -23.78
N ARG A 250 1.70 44.38 -22.57
CA ARG A 250 2.84 44.94 -21.80
C ARG A 250 4.19 44.63 -22.43
N TYR A 251 4.26 43.61 -23.28
CA TYR A 251 5.50 43.08 -23.88
C TYR A 251 5.55 43.15 -25.40
N ARG A 252 4.65 43.94 -26.01
CA ARG A 252 4.64 44.24 -27.44
C ARG A 252 5.56 45.38 -27.80
#